data_754b7fd0472829244c4f7aa9a0eb73c0
#
_entry.id   754b7fd0472829244c4f7aa9a0eb73c0
#
_cell.length_a   1.000
_cell.length_b   1.000
_cell.length_c   1.000
_cell.angle_alpha   90.00
_cell.angle_beta   90.00
_cell.angle_gamma   90.00
#
_symmetry.space_group_name_H-M   'P 1'
#
loop_
_entity.id
_entity.type
_entity.pdbx_description
1 polymer ?
#
loop_
_entity_poly.entity_id
_entity_poly.type
_entity_poly.pdbx_seq_one_letter_code
_entity_poly.pdbx_strand_id
1 'polypeptide(L)'
;MEKIRSALHATFKLKPSTGLLKIKFDPMKMVYPLITFSTFLLIWHLAASYTDNPLLLPTPWLTLKAFIFAVQDAETLRNLALTLRRVIAGLGIAMAIGLSLGFAMGCSNIICKLVDPVIGPLRQVPIMAWVPLTIVWFGLGDGPTLFIIAMVGTFPVLLNTMAGVRSVPQNYYHAARSMGAGRFVIFSRITLPSALPDMITGLRIGLSAGWMSVI
;
A
#
# COMPACT_ATOMS: atom_id res chain seq x y z
N MET A 1 41.12 -27.61 27.37
CA MET A 1 40.86 -26.75 26.19
C MET A 1 40.32 -27.51 24.98
N GLU A 2 40.59 -28.78 24.80
CA GLU A 2 40.09 -29.61 23.67
C GLU A 2 38.57 -29.88 23.73
N LYS A 3 38.00 -30.06 24.92
CA LYS A 3 36.53 -30.30 25.05
C LYS A 3 35.66 -29.10 24.67
N ILE A 4 36.18 -27.89 24.72
CA ILE A 4 35.46 -26.68 24.32
C ILE A 4 35.51 -26.50 22.79
N ARG A 5 36.59 -26.92 22.15
CA ARG A 5 36.74 -26.89 20.69
C ARG A 5 35.85 -27.91 19.99
N SER A 6 35.68 -29.11 20.56
CA SER A 6 34.77 -30.13 20.01
C SER A 6 33.31 -29.77 20.15
N ALA A 7 32.91 -29.08 21.23
CA ALA A 7 31.55 -28.59 21.41
C ALA A 7 31.18 -27.44 20.42
N LEU A 8 32.13 -26.55 20.09
CA LEU A 8 31.94 -25.47 19.12
C LEU A 8 31.83 -26.00 17.68
N HIS A 9 32.52 -27.09 17.33
CA HIS A 9 32.39 -27.72 16.00
C HIS A 9 31.12 -28.55 15.82
N ALA A 10 30.50 -29.02 16.91
CA ALA A 10 29.24 -29.77 16.85
C ALA A 10 28.02 -28.86 16.67
N THR A 11 28.08 -27.60 17.13
CA THR A 11 26.93 -26.69 17.09
C THR A 11 26.81 -25.91 15.77
N PHE A 12 27.82 -25.94 14.89
CA PHE A 12 27.83 -25.17 13.63
C PHE A 12 27.78 -26.06 12.37
N LYS A 13 27.19 -27.26 12.48
CA LYS A 13 26.73 -27.97 11.27
C LYS A 13 25.42 -27.33 10.81
N LEU A 14 25.53 -26.21 10.14
CA LEU A 14 24.48 -25.68 9.26
C LEU A 14 24.20 -26.79 8.23
N LYS A 15 23.14 -27.54 8.45
CA LYS A 15 22.58 -28.45 7.45
C LYS A 15 22.19 -27.54 6.27
N PRO A 16 22.83 -27.70 5.08
CA PRO A 16 22.36 -26.95 3.93
C PRO A 16 20.94 -27.40 3.66
N SER A 17 19.97 -26.56 3.94
CA SER A 17 18.59 -26.76 3.50
C SER A 17 18.55 -26.48 1.99
N THR A 18 19.13 -27.39 1.21
CA THR A 18 18.81 -27.54 -0.21
C THR A 18 17.39 -28.12 -0.33
N GLY A 19 16.46 -27.51 0.36
CA GLY A 19 15.05 -27.61 0.04
C GLY A 19 14.80 -26.75 -1.19
N LEU A 20 15.28 -27.21 -2.36
CA LEU A 20 14.60 -26.89 -3.61
C LEU A 20 13.12 -27.14 -3.32
N LEU A 21 12.35 -26.03 -3.21
CA LEU A 21 10.90 -26.08 -3.20
C LEU A 21 10.50 -26.85 -4.46
N LYS A 22 10.42 -28.19 -4.36
CA LYS A 22 9.68 -28.99 -5.32
C LYS A 22 8.25 -28.49 -5.18
N ILE A 23 7.87 -27.51 -5.99
CA ILE A 23 6.48 -27.12 -6.20
C ILE A 23 5.83 -28.38 -6.75
N LYS A 24 5.30 -29.21 -5.84
CA LYS A 24 4.50 -30.37 -6.18
C LYS A 24 3.24 -29.76 -6.78
N PHE A 25 3.15 -29.80 -8.09
CA PHE A 25 1.96 -29.40 -8.83
C PHE A 25 0.84 -30.35 -8.37
N ASP A 26 0.03 -29.86 -7.46
CA ASP A 26 -1.14 -30.58 -6.98
C ASP A 26 -2.32 -30.14 -7.89
N PRO A 27 -2.76 -30.99 -8.83
CA PRO A 27 -3.79 -30.63 -9.79
C PRO A 27 -5.10 -30.20 -9.10
N MET A 28 -5.35 -30.73 -7.90
CA MET A 28 -6.53 -30.35 -7.09
C MET A 28 -6.51 -28.87 -6.70
N LYS A 29 -5.33 -28.27 -6.52
CA LYS A 29 -5.22 -26.83 -6.19
C LYS A 29 -5.64 -25.92 -7.34
N MET A 30 -5.65 -26.39 -8.58
CA MET A 30 -6.15 -25.67 -9.73
C MET A 30 -7.65 -25.93 -9.99
N VAL A 31 -8.16 -27.07 -9.58
CA VAL A 31 -9.58 -27.42 -9.78
C VAL A 31 -10.51 -26.53 -8.96
N TYR A 32 -10.17 -26.27 -7.69
CA TYR A 32 -11.00 -25.43 -6.83
C TYR A 32 -11.22 -23.99 -7.37
N PRO A 33 -10.17 -23.23 -7.72
CA PRO A 33 -10.36 -21.89 -8.28
C PRO A 33 -11.08 -21.93 -9.63
N LEU A 34 -10.86 -22.97 -10.45
CA LEU A 34 -11.57 -23.11 -11.71
C LEU A 34 -13.08 -23.31 -11.50
N ILE A 35 -13.46 -24.21 -10.58
CA ILE A 35 -14.88 -24.43 -10.22
C ILE A 35 -15.49 -23.14 -9.70
N THR A 36 -14.81 -22.45 -8.76
CA THR A 36 -15.30 -21.21 -8.16
C THR A 36 -15.51 -20.12 -9.22
N PHE A 37 -14.55 -19.96 -10.14
CA PHE A 37 -14.65 -18.98 -11.22
C PHE A 37 -15.76 -19.31 -12.22
N SER A 38 -15.87 -20.59 -12.60
CA SER A 38 -16.93 -21.04 -13.51
C SER A 38 -18.33 -20.87 -12.89
N THR A 39 -18.46 -21.21 -11.60
CA THR A 39 -19.73 -21.02 -10.87
C THR A 39 -20.09 -19.52 -10.79
N PHE A 40 -19.11 -18.65 -10.51
CA PHE A 40 -19.32 -17.20 -10.50
C PHE A 40 -19.78 -16.69 -11.87
N LEU A 41 -19.12 -17.09 -12.97
CA LEU A 41 -19.51 -16.70 -14.33
C LEU A 41 -20.90 -17.20 -14.69
N LEU A 42 -21.25 -18.42 -14.27
CA LEU A 42 -22.58 -18.98 -14.50
C LEU A 42 -23.66 -18.18 -13.76
N ILE A 43 -23.48 -17.90 -12.49
CA ILE A 43 -24.39 -17.07 -11.69
C ILE A 43 -24.55 -15.69 -12.30
N TRP A 44 -23.45 -15.05 -12.69
CA TRP A 44 -23.49 -13.74 -13.36
C TRP A 44 -24.25 -13.80 -14.67
N HIS A 45 -23.99 -14.79 -15.51
CA HIS A 45 -24.69 -14.96 -16.79
C HIS A 45 -26.21 -15.17 -16.60
N LEU A 46 -26.59 -16.02 -15.64
CA LEU A 46 -28.02 -16.25 -15.32
C LEU A 46 -28.70 -14.99 -14.79
N ALA A 47 -28.04 -14.26 -13.85
CA ALA A 47 -28.55 -13.00 -13.32
C ALA A 47 -28.74 -11.95 -14.44
N ALA A 48 -27.74 -11.80 -15.32
CA ALA A 48 -27.81 -10.87 -16.44
C ALA A 48 -28.95 -11.25 -17.45
N SER A 49 -29.10 -12.55 -17.71
CA SER A 49 -30.20 -13.05 -18.58
C SER A 49 -31.58 -12.87 -17.95
N TYR A 50 -31.67 -13.00 -16.61
CA TYR A 50 -32.92 -12.77 -15.89
C TYR A 50 -33.34 -11.29 -15.88
N THR A 51 -32.33 -10.38 -15.77
CA THR A 51 -32.57 -8.93 -15.73
C THR A 51 -33.01 -8.39 -17.09
N ASP A 52 -32.64 -9.05 -18.20
CA ASP A 52 -32.92 -8.70 -19.59
C ASP A 52 -32.69 -7.23 -19.97
N ASN A 53 -31.80 -6.56 -19.21
CA ASN A 53 -31.43 -5.18 -19.43
C ASN A 53 -29.89 -5.02 -19.35
N PRO A 54 -29.21 -4.91 -20.51
CA PRO A 54 -27.76 -4.78 -20.57
C PRO A 54 -27.21 -3.52 -19.91
N LEU A 55 -28.06 -2.48 -19.71
CA LEU A 55 -27.64 -1.25 -19.02
C LEU A 55 -27.56 -1.43 -17.51
N LEU A 56 -28.38 -2.32 -16.93
CA LEU A 56 -28.35 -2.63 -15.50
C LEU A 56 -27.32 -3.71 -15.18
N LEU A 57 -27.31 -4.79 -15.95
CA LEU A 57 -26.39 -5.90 -15.76
C LEU A 57 -25.98 -6.52 -17.11
N PRO A 58 -24.84 -6.11 -17.68
CA PRO A 58 -24.37 -6.69 -18.94
C PRO A 58 -23.94 -8.14 -18.74
N THR A 59 -24.11 -8.97 -19.78
CA THR A 59 -23.65 -10.36 -19.77
C THR A 59 -22.10 -10.41 -19.77
N PRO A 60 -21.49 -11.49 -19.26
CA PRO A 60 -20.03 -11.66 -19.28
C PRO A 60 -19.42 -11.50 -20.66
N TRP A 61 -20.11 -11.99 -21.68
CA TRP A 61 -19.67 -11.88 -23.08
C TRP A 61 -19.69 -10.43 -23.59
N LEU A 62 -20.74 -9.69 -23.29
CA LEU A 62 -20.84 -8.28 -23.67
C LEU A 62 -19.76 -7.44 -22.98
N THR A 63 -19.52 -7.72 -21.69
CA THR A 63 -18.46 -7.08 -20.92
C THR A 63 -17.07 -7.37 -21.51
N LEU A 64 -16.81 -8.62 -21.92
CA LEU A 64 -15.53 -8.97 -22.55
C LEU A 64 -15.33 -8.24 -23.89
N LYS A 65 -16.38 -8.17 -24.72
CA LYS A 65 -16.34 -7.41 -25.97
C LYS A 65 -16.07 -5.92 -25.73
N ALA A 66 -16.77 -5.31 -24.76
CA ALA A 66 -16.57 -3.92 -24.40
C ALA A 66 -15.15 -3.66 -23.88
N PHE A 67 -14.60 -4.57 -23.09
CA PHE A 67 -13.22 -4.48 -22.59
C PHE A 67 -12.21 -4.53 -23.75
N ILE A 68 -12.36 -5.48 -24.69
CA ILE A 68 -11.46 -5.59 -25.85
C ILE A 68 -11.52 -4.30 -26.69
N PHE A 69 -12.72 -3.76 -26.90
CA PHE A 69 -12.91 -2.50 -27.62
C PHE A 69 -12.25 -1.33 -26.90
N ALA A 70 -12.46 -1.21 -25.58
CA ALA A 70 -11.88 -0.14 -24.75
C ALA A 70 -10.36 -0.14 -24.76
N VAL A 71 -9.73 -1.32 -24.77
CA VAL A 71 -8.25 -1.44 -24.85
C VAL A 71 -7.71 -1.05 -26.23
N GLN A 72 -8.52 -1.10 -27.27
CA GLN A 72 -8.12 -0.69 -28.63
C GLN A 72 -8.45 0.79 -28.91
N ASP A 73 -9.30 1.41 -28.09
CA ASP A 73 -9.70 2.78 -28.27
C ASP A 73 -8.65 3.76 -27.73
N ALA A 74 -8.12 4.61 -28.62
CA ALA A 74 -7.05 5.55 -28.30
C ALA A 74 -7.48 6.60 -27.25
N GLU A 75 -8.75 7.00 -27.24
CA GLU A 75 -9.27 7.96 -26.27
C GLU A 75 -9.33 7.35 -24.87
N THR A 76 -9.82 6.12 -24.76
CA THR A 76 -9.85 5.36 -23.50
C THR A 76 -8.43 5.16 -22.93
N LEU A 77 -7.47 4.79 -23.77
CA LEU A 77 -6.07 4.65 -23.34
C LEU A 77 -5.47 5.97 -22.89
N ARG A 78 -5.76 7.06 -23.58
CA ARG A 78 -5.34 8.41 -23.18
C ARG A 78 -5.92 8.79 -21.80
N ASN A 79 -7.20 8.56 -21.59
CA ASN A 79 -7.86 8.85 -20.32
C ASN A 79 -7.31 8.00 -19.18
N LEU A 80 -7.00 6.73 -19.44
CA LEU A 80 -6.32 5.85 -18.49
C LEU A 80 -4.93 6.39 -18.13
N ALA A 81 -4.15 6.80 -19.14
CA ALA A 81 -2.81 7.37 -18.92
C ALA A 81 -2.86 8.66 -18.08
N LEU A 82 -3.84 9.55 -18.34
CA LEU A 82 -4.06 10.75 -17.55
C LEU A 82 -4.42 10.41 -16.10
N THR A 83 -5.30 9.43 -15.89
CA THR A 83 -5.68 8.95 -14.55
C THR A 83 -4.47 8.39 -13.80
N LEU A 84 -3.67 7.55 -14.45
CA LEU A 84 -2.44 7.00 -13.86
C LEU A 84 -1.45 8.12 -13.48
N ARG A 85 -1.27 9.11 -14.36
CA ARG A 85 -0.43 10.28 -14.06
C ARG A 85 -0.91 11.03 -12.82
N ARG A 86 -2.22 11.27 -12.68
CA ARG A 86 -2.81 11.92 -11.50
C ARG A 86 -2.57 11.12 -10.23
N VAL A 87 -2.79 9.79 -10.28
CA VAL A 87 -2.56 8.88 -9.14
C VAL A 87 -1.10 8.89 -8.72
N ILE A 88 -0.17 8.76 -9.67
CA ILE A 88 1.27 8.77 -9.38
C ILE A 88 1.71 10.12 -8.79
N ALA A 89 1.25 11.23 -9.36
CA ALA A 89 1.58 12.56 -8.87
C ALA A 89 1.01 12.81 -7.45
N GLY A 90 -0.27 12.50 -7.24
CA GLY A 90 -0.92 12.62 -5.93
C GLY A 90 -0.27 11.72 -4.87
N LEU A 91 0.07 10.47 -5.23
CA LEU A 91 0.79 9.56 -4.36
C LEU A 91 2.22 10.05 -4.04
N GLY A 92 2.91 10.66 -5.02
CA GLY A 92 4.21 11.31 -4.80
C GLY A 92 4.13 12.41 -3.73
N ILE A 93 3.10 13.25 -3.80
CA ILE A 93 2.83 14.28 -2.77
C ILE A 93 2.51 13.62 -1.43
N ALA A 94 1.64 12.61 -1.42
CA ALA A 94 1.29 11.84 -0.23
C ALA A 94 2.50 11.22 0.45
N MET A 95 3.42 10.65 -0.33
CA MET A 95 4.68 10.10 0.17
C MET A 95 5.57 11.17 0.77
N ALA A 96 5.76 12.29 0.07
CA ALA A 96 6.60 13.39 0.55
C ALA A 96 6.11 13.92 1.91
N ILE A 97 4.81 14.18 2.03
CA ILE A 97 4.21 14.68 3.27
C ILE A 97 4.13 13.57 4.34
N GLY A 98 3.62 12.40 3.97
CA GLY A 98 3.38 11.30 4.89
C GLY A 98 4.66 10.72 5.50
N LEU A 99 5.71 10.54 4.71
CA LEU A 99 7.01 10.08 5.23
C LEU A 99 7.64 11.13 6.13
N SER A 100 7.68 12.41 5.70
CA SER A 100 8.28 13.50 6.48
C SER A 100 7.59 13.66 7.83
N LEU A 101 6.27 13.76 7.86
CA LEU A 101 5.49 13.87 9.09
C LEU A 101 5.54 12.58 9.92
N GLY A 102 5.46 11.42 9.27
CA GLY A 102 5.53 10.12 9.94
C GLY A 102 6.85 9.90 10.68
N PHE A 103 7.98 10.24 10.05
CA PHE A 103 9.29 10.23 10.72
C PHE A 103 9.36 11.25 11.85
N ALA A 104 8.92 12.49 11.61
CA ALA A 104 8.94 13.53 12.63
C ALA A 104 8.11 13.14 13.87
N MET A 105 6.89 12.61 13.67
CA MET A 105 6.02 12.13 14.76
C MET A 105 6.52 10.83 15.39
N GLY A 106 7.16 9.96 14.62
CA GLY A 106 7.75 8.72 15.12
C GLY A 106 8.97 8.97 16.01
N CYS A 107 9.85 9.89 15.59
CA CYS A 107 11.08 10.22 16.32
C CYS A 107 10.86 11.15 17.51
N SER A 108 9.75 11.92 17.55
CA SER A 108 9.50 12.94 18.58
C SER A 108 8.09 12.87 19.14
N ASN A 109 7.98 12.58 20.45
CA ASN A 109 6.71 12.62 21.15
C ASN A 109 6.10 14.04 21.22
N ILE A 110 6.93 15.06 21.20
CA ILE A 110 6.45 16.46 21.22
C ILE A 110 5.76 16.77 19.90
N ILE A 111 6.40 16.46 18.76
CA ILE A 111 5.81 16.66 17.43
C ILE A 111 4.53 15.84 17.29
N CYS A 112 4.54 14.59 17.77
CA CYS A 112 3.35 13.76 17.75
C CYS A 112 2.18 14.42 18.50
N LYS A 113 2.39 14.88 19.73
CA LYS A 113 1.35 15.54 20.54
C LYS A 113 0.85 16.85 19.94
N LEU A 114 1.67 17.54 19.15
CA LEU A 114 1.27 18.79 18.47
C LEU A 114 0.48 18.53 17.19
N VAL A 115 0.85 17.49 16.43
CA VAL A 115 0.30 17.22 15.10
C VAL A 115 -0.92 16.28 15.14
N ASP A 116 -0.92 15.29 16.06
CA ASP A 116 -1.99 14.29 16.17
C ASP A 116 -3.40 14.89 16.40
N PRO A 117 -3.60 15.94 17.22
CA PRO A 117 -4.90 16.60 17.39
C PRO A 117 -5.47 17.19 16.10
N VAL A 118 -4.63 17.49 15.12
CA VAL A 118 -5.05 17.99 13.80
C VAL A 118 -5.29 16.83 12.83
N ILE A 119 -4.35 15.90 12.76
CA ILE A 119 -4.43 14.75 11.85
C ILE A 119 -5.58 13.79 12.22
N GLY A 120 -5.80 13.57 13.50
CA GLY A 120 -6.83 12.67 14.02
C GLY A 120 -8.23 12.99 13.49
N PRO A 121 -8.76 14.21 13.71
CA PRO A 121 -10.04 14.63 13.16
C PRO A 121 -10.09 14.67 11.64
N LEU A 122 -9.04 15.19 10.97
CA LEU A 122 -9.02 15.33 9.52
C LEU A 122 -9.24 14.01 8.79
N ARG A 123 -8.63 12.92 9.27
CA ARG A 123 -8.77 11.59 8.66
C ARG A 123 -10.15 10.94 8.88
N GLN A 124 -10.93 11.44 9.85
CA GLN A 124 -12.27 10.93 10.11
C GLN A 124 -13.34 11.54 9.22
N VAL A 125 -13.02 12.67 8.58
CA VAL A 125 -13.93 13.31 7.62
C VAL A 125 -14.05 12.43 6.37
N PRO A 126 -15.28 12.02 5.98
CA PRO A 126 -15.46 11.23 4.77
C PRO A 126 -14.92 11.97 3.54
N ILE A 127 -14.25 11.24 2.65
CA ILE A 127 -13.65 11.79 1.42
C ILE A 127 -14.65 12.61 0.62
N MET A 128 -15.89 12.14 0.48
CA MET A 128 -16.93 12.80 -0.30
C MET A 128 -17.25 14.21 0.22
N ALA A 129 -17.03 14.48 1.51
CA ALA A 129 -17.23 15.81 2.07
C ALA A 129 -16.19 16.83 1.59
N TRP A 130 -15.02 16.38 1.15
CA TRP A 130 -13.95 17.24 0.65
C TRP A 130 -14.16 17.63 -0.82
N VAL A 131 -14.91 16.85 -1.61
CA VAL A 131 -15.08 17.08 -3.05
C VAL A 131 -15.60 18.48 -3.38
N PRO A 132 -16.71 18.97 -2.79
CA PRO A 132 -17.21 20.32 -3.09
C PRO A 132 -16.19 21.40 -2.71
N LEU A 133 -15.51 21.24 -1.58
CA LEU A 133 -14.53 22.18 -1.08
C LEU A 133 -13.31 22.27 -1.99
N THR A 134 -12.83 21.13 -2.49
CA THR A 134 -11.70 21.11 -3.42
C THR A 134 -12.02 21.73 -4.76
N ILE A 135 -13.27 21.61 -5.23
CA ILE A 135 -13.72 22.28 -6.46
C ILE A 135 -13.75 23.82 -6.26
N VAL A 136 -14.16 24.27 -5.09
CA VAL A 136 -14.15 25.72 -4.77
C VAL A 136 -12.72 26.26 -4.70
N TRP A 137 -11.77 25.49 -4.15
CA TRP A 137 -10.38 25.94 -3.99
C TRP A 137 -9.56 25.88 -5.27
N PHE A 138 -9.72 24.81 -6.05
CA PHE A 138 -8.85 24.51 -7.20
C PHE A 138 -9.57 24.67 -8.56
N GLY A 139 -10.88 24.93 -8.55
CA GLY A 139 -11.68 24.95 -9.77
C GLY A 139 -11.94 23.56 -10.35
N LEU A 140 -12.47 23.53 -11.55
CA LEU A 140 -12.66 22.29 -12.33
C LEU A 140 -11.34 21.91 -13.00
N GLY A 141 -10.96 20.62 -12.93
CA GLY A 141 -9.75 20.10 -13.56
C GLY A 141 -8.99 19.09 -12.70
N ASP A 142 -7.67 19.04 -12.88
CA ASP A 142 -6.80 18.06 -12.20
C ASP A 142 -6.56 18.37 -10.71
N GLY A 143 -6.70 19.64 -10.31
CA GLY A 143 -6.39 20.12 -8.97
C GLY A 143 -7.17 19.40 -7.85
N PRO A 144 -8.51 19.37 -7.90
CA PRO A 144 -9.33 18.64 -6.91
C PRO A 144 -8.94 17.18 -6.78
N THR A 145 -8.79 16.49 -7.89
CA THR A 145 -8.41 15.06 -7.93
C THR A 145 -7.03 14.83 -7.30
N LEU A 146 -6.03 15.63 -7.67
CA LEU A 146 -4.68 15.52 -7.10
C LEU A 146 -4.68 15.78 -5.58
N PHE A 147 -5.42 16.80 -5.13
CA PHE A 147 -5.54 17.09 -3.71
C PHE A 147 -6.16 15.93 -2.93
N ILE A 148 -7.26 15.36 -3.43
CA ILE A 148 -7.95 14.25 -2.77
C ILE A 148 -7.05 13.02 -2.71
N ILE A 149 -6.39 12.64 -3.82
CA ILE A 149 -5.46 11.50 -3.85
C ILE A 149 -4.32 11.74 -2.85
N ALA A 150 -3.72 12.93 -2.86
CA ALA A 150 -2.62 13.27 -1.96
C ALA A 150 -3.06 13.21 -0.49
N MET A 151 -4.20 13.78 -0.16
CA MET A 151 -4.73 13.80 1.20
C MET A 151 -5.01 12.38 1.72
N VAL A 152 -5.73 11.58 0.93
CA VAL A 152 -6.12 10.21 1.31
C VAL A 152 -4.91 9.30 1.43
N GLY A 153 -3.94 9.44 0.50
CA GLY A 153 -2.71 8.67 0.53
C GLY A 153 -1.77 9.05 1.67
N THR A 154 -1.79 10.32 2.11
CA THR A 154 -0.93 10.82 3.18
C THR A 154 -1.16 10.10 4.51
N PHE A 155 -2.41 9.89 4.91
CA PHE A 155 -2.70 9.31 6.23
C PHE A 155 -2.16 7.89 6.43
N PRO A 156 -2.38 6.91 5.52
CA PRO A 156 -1.80 5.59 5.64
C PRO A 156 -0.27 5.61 5.65
N VAL A 157 0.36 6.41 4.78
CA VAL A 157 1.82 6.54 4.72
C VAL A 157 2.36 7.10 6.04
N LEU A 158 1.76 8.18 6.56
CA LEU A 158 2.15 8.81 7.81
C LEU A 158 2.05 7.85 8.99
N LEU A 159 0.89 7.23 9.17
CA LEU A 159 0.62 6.37 10.33
C LEU A 159 1.50 5.12 10.34
N ASN A 160 1.67 4.47 9.19
CA ASN A 160 2.53 3.29 9.09
C ASN A 160 4.01 3.67 9.26
N THR A 161 4.46 4.81 8.70
CA THR A 161 5.83 5.30 8.93
C THR A 161 6.08 5.60 10.40
N MET A 162 5.16 6.29 11.07
CA MET A 162 5.24 6.56 12.51
C MET A 162 5.27 5.25 13.32
N ALA A 163 4.41 4.29 13.00
CA ALA A 163 4.38 2.98 13.66
C ALA A 163 5.70 2.22 13.46
N GLY A 164 6.24 2.19 12.24
CA GLY A 164 7.51 1.56 11.92
C GLY A 164 8.69 2.18 12.67
N VAL A 165 8.74 3.50 12.80
CA VAL A 165 9.76 4.19 13.59
C VAL A 165 9.66 3.83 15.07
N ARG A 166 8.44 3.72 15.60
CA ARG A 166 8.20 3.41 17.03
C ARG A 166 8.34 1.94 17.37
N SER A 167 8.27 1.06 16.38
CA SER A 167 8.43 -0.40 16.58
C SER A 167 9.87 -0.79 16.93
N VAL A 168 10.86 0.10 16.66
CA VAL A 168 12.27 -0.18 16.96
C VAL A 168 12.52 -0.23 18.47
N PRO A 169 12.98 -1.36 19.01
CA PRO A 169 13.26 -1.50 20.44
C PRO A 169 14.32 -0.51 20.91
N GLN A 170 14.11 0.10 22.08
CA GLN A 170 15.02 1.10 22.66
C GLN A 170 16.45 0.57 22.88
N ASN A 171 16.59 -0.72 23.09
CA ASN A 171 17.90 -1.36 23.29
C ASN A 171 18.85 -1.14 22.09
N TYR A 172 18.32 -1.09 20.85
CA TYR A 172 19.14 -0.80 19.67
C TYR A 172 19.67 0.63 19.68
N TYR A 173 18.87 1.58 20.13
CA TYR A 173 19.30 2.97 20.28
C TYR A 173 20.37 3.12 21.38
N HIS A 174 20.20 2.44 22.52
CA HIS A 174 21.19 2.46 23.62
C HIS A 174 22.50 1.82 23.19
N ALA A 175 22.47 0.64 22.56
CA ALA A 175 23.67 -0.03 22.06
C ALA A 175 24.43 0.82 21.04
N ALA A 176 23.72 1.42 20.06
CA ALA A 176 24.33 2.28 19.06
C ALA A 176 25.00 3.52 19.70
N ARG A 177 24.35 4.16 20.67
CA ARG A 177 24.91 5.31 21.39
C ARG A 177 26.15 4.92 22.21
N SER A 178 26.14 3.78 22.87
CA SER A 178 27.29 3.26 23.61
C SER A 178 28.49 2.98 22.70
N MET A 179 28.26 2.67 21.42
CA MET A 179 29.29 2.53 20.39
C MET A 179 29.69 3.86 19.73
N GLY A 180 29.19 5.01 20.24
CA GLY A 180 29.53 6.35 19.71
C GLY A 180 28.77 6.74 18.42
N ALA A 181 27.72 6.03 18.07
CA ALA A 181 26.96 6.36 16.86
C ALA A 181 26.22 7.71 16.99
N GLY A 182 26.44 8.60 16.03
CA GLY A 182 25.75 9.88 15.93
C GLY A 182 24.30 9.71 15.48
N ARG A 183 23.49 10.76 15.65
CA ARG A 183 22.04 10.75 15.30
C ARG A 183 21.77 10.35 13.86
N PHE A 184 22.57 10.81 12.90
CA PHE A 184 22.41 10.47 11.48
C PHE A 184 22.69 8.99 11.21
N VAL A 185 23.71 8.42 11.85
CA VAL A 185 24.06 6.98 11.74
C VAL A 185 22.92 6.13 12.31
N ILE A 186 22.39 6.50 13.46
CA ILE A 186 21.23 5.82 14.07
C ILE A 186 20.03 5.89 13.14
N PHE A 187 19.72 7.05 12.59
CA PHE A 187 18.60 7.20 11.67
C PHE A 187 18.77 6.34 10.41
N SER A 188 19.91 6.44 9.73
CA SER A 188 20.14 5.78 8.44
C SER A 188 20.37 4.27 8.55
N ARG A 189 20.99 3.79 9.64
CA ARG A 189 21.34 2.35 9.78
C ARG A 189 20.41 1.56 10.70
N ILE A 190 19.62 2.20 11.52
CA ILE A 190 18.71 1.52 12.45
C ILE A 190 17.26 1.91 12.14
N THR A 191 16.90 3.20 12.30
CA THR A 191 15.51 3.64 12.22
C THR A 191 14.91 3.44 10.84
N LEU A 192 15.58 3.93 9.80
CA LEU A 192 15.08 3.86 8.43
C LEU A 192 14.93 2.41 7.91
N PRO A 193 15.95 1.52 8.03
CA PRO A 193 15.81 0.14 7.59
C PRO A 193 14.76 -0.64 8.38
N SER A 194 14.63 -0.39 9.68
CA SER A 194 13.63 -1.07 10.52
C SER A 194 12.23 -0.60 10.23
N ALA A 195 12.01 0.66 9.87
CA ALA A 195 10.70 1.21 9.50
C ALA A 195 10.27 0.88 8.06
N LEU A 196 11.21 0.42 7.21
CA LEU A 196 10.96 0.21 5.78
C LEU A 196 9.79 -0.75 5.48
N PRO A 197 9.61 -1.90 6.16
CA PRO A 197 8.47 -2.79 5.92
C PRO A 197 7.12 -2.11 6.17
N ASP A 198 7.03 -1.33 7.25
CA ASP A 198 5.81 -0.59 7.60
C ASP A 198 5.56 0.57 6.62
N MET A 199 6.62 1.26 6.18
CA MET A 199 6.54 2.30 5.14
C MET A 199 5.98 1.73 3.83
N ILE A 200 6.45 0.55 3.39
CA ILE A 200 5.94 -0.13 2.20
C ILE A 200 4.47 -0.51 2.38
N THR A 201 4.10 -0.97 3.57
CA THR A 201 2.71 -1.26 3.91
C THR A 201 1.84 0.00 3.82
N GLY A 202 2.30 1.11 4.39
CA GLY A 202 1.64 2.41 4.30
C GLY A 202 1.47 2.90 2.86
N LEU A 203 2.52 2.73 2.05
CA LEU A 203 2.49 3.06 0.63
C LEU A 203 1.47 2.22 -0.14
N ARG A 204 1.43 0.91 0.10
CA ARG A 204 0.46 0.01 -0.52
C ARG A 204 -0.98 0.39 -0.19
N ILE A 205 -1.26 0.68 1.08
CA ILE A 205 -2.60 1.11 1.52
C ILE A 205 -2.92 2.48 0.92
N GLY A 206 -1.97 3.43 0.94
CA GLY A 206 -2.13 4.75 0.36
C GLY A 206 -2.39 4.73 -1.15
N LEU A 207 -1.71 3.85 -1.89
CA LEU A 207 -1.95 3.64 -3.32
C LEU A 207 -3.37 3.09 -3.57
N SER A 208 -3.81 2.10 -2.80
CA SER A 208 -5.15 1.54 -2.93
C SER A 208 -6.23 2.59 -2.62
N ALA A 209 -6.05 3.34 -1.55
CA ALA A 209 -6.99 4.39 -1.15
C ALA A 209 -7.01 5.55 -2.18
N GLY A 210 -5.84 5.97 -2.68
CA GLY A 210 -5.71 6.98 -3.72
C GLY A 210 -6.35 6.56 -5.04
N TRP A 211 -6.19 5.30 -5.44
CA TRP A 211 -6.85 4.76 -6.63
C TRP A 211 -8.38 4.79 -6.49
N MET A 212 -8.90 4.33 -5.36
CA MET A 212 -10.35 4.33 -5.09
C MET A 212 -10.95 5.74 -5.02
N SER A 213 -10.14 6.76 -4.77
CA SER A 213 -10.63 8.16 -4.69
C SER A 213 -10.75 8.86 -6.06
N VAL A 214 -10.28 8.24 -7.15
CA VAL A 214 -10.38 8.78 -8.52
C VAL A 214 -11.72 8.44 -9.18
N ILE A 215 -12.38 7.41 -8.70
CA ILE A 215 -13.68 6.94 -9.18
C ILE A 215 -14.78 7.76 -8.54
#